data_0917a3de21d6a74d317737455a9827ce
#
_entry.id   0917a3de21d6a74d317737455a9827ce
#
_cell.length_a   1.000
_cell.length_b   1.000
_cell.length_c   1.000
_cell.angle_alpha   90.00
_cell.angle_beta   90.00
_cell.angle_gamma   90.00
#
_symmetry.space_group_name_H-M   'P 1'
#
loop_
_entity.id
_entity.type
_entity.pdbx_description
1 polymer ?
#
loop_
_entity_poly.entity_id
_entity_poly.type
_entity_poly.pdbx_seq_one_letter_code
_entity_poly.pdbx_strand_id
1 'polypeptide(L)'
;NFNVIPPVLEGVRLLFGCELNIVDYSGTIDLSERMLKRLSYTVVSLHDLCLKPGTMEDNTFAVLTALKNPYVTILGHPDDGKFPLDYEAVVKAAKDNHRMIELNNTSLTPGGSRIHAYENDRIILPLCASYKVPVIMNSDAHFTTSVGDHARAEALLKELNFPETLI
;
A
#
# COMPACT_ATOMS: atom_id res chain seq x y z
N ASN A 1 -12.85 8.67 17.84
CA ASN A 1 -13.88 7.76 18.36
C ASN A 1 -14.70 7.22 17.17
N PHE A 2 -14.35 6.04 16.68
CA PHE A 2 -14.99 5.42 15.49
C PHE A 2 -16.50 5.19 15.69
N ASN A 3 -16.97 5.11 16.92
CA ASN A 3 -18.39 4.84 17.24
C ASN A 3 -19.34 6.01 16.94
N VAL A 4 -18.81 7.21 16.67
CA VAL A 4 -19.64 8.39 16.36
C VAL A 4 -19.86 8.57 14.86
N ILE A 5 -19.18 7.80 14.03
CA ILE A 5 -19.31 7.87 12.58
C ILE A 5 -20.28 6.75 12.15
N PRO A 6 -21.32 7.06 11.38
CA PRO A 6 -22.26 6.03 10.95
C PRO A 6 -21.56 5.03 10.01
N PRO A 7 -21.90 3.72 10.07
CA PRO A 7 -21.30 2.71 9.20
C PRO A 7 -21.70 2.86 7.73
N VAL A 8 -22.76 3.64 7.46
CA VAL A 8 -23.22 3.98 6.12
C VAL A 8 -23.55 5.47 6.10
N LEU A 9 -23.05 6.19 5.12
CA LEU A 9 -23.33 7.60 4.86
C LEU A 9 -23.80 7.74 3.42
N GLU A 10 -25.00 8.29 3.22
CA GLU A 10 -25.60 8.50 1.89
C GLU A 10 -25.58 7.26 0.97
N GLY A 11 -25.82 6.09 1.55
CA GLY A 11 -25.80 4.81 0.84
C GLY A 11 -24.40 4.20 0.64
N VAL A 12 -23.33 4.90 1.03
CA VAL A 12 -21.96 4.42 0.95
C VAL A 12 -21.54 3.78 2.27
N ARG A 13 -21.09 2.53 2.22
CA ARG A 13 -20.50 1.85 3.39
C ARG A 13 -19.14 2.44 3.71
N LEU A 14 -18.96 2.86 4.96
CA LEU A 14 -17.70 3.40 5.46
C LEU A 14 -16.89 2.30 6.14
N LEU A 15 -15.65 2.16 5.72
CA LEU A 15 -14.66 1.30 6.36
C LEU A 15 -13.61 2.18 7.05
N PHE A 16 -13.32 1.88 8.32
CA PHE A 16 -12.33 2.62 9.09
C PHE A 16 -11.03 1.85 9.07
N GLY A 17 -10.01 2.46 8.50
CA GLY A 17 -8.67 1.93 8.46
C GLY A 17 -7.65 2.88 9.09
N CYS A 18 -6.41 2.45 9.07
CA CYS A 18 -5.26 3.27 9.45
C CYS A 18 -4.08 2.90 8.55
N GLU A 19 -3.34 3.89 8.12
CA GLU A 19 -2.02 3.69 7.56
C GLU A 19 -1.02 3.61 8.71
N LEU A 20 -0.28 2.50 8.74
CA LEU A 20 0.69 2.12 9.76
C LEU A 20 2.09 2.39 9.24
N ASN A 21 2.96 2.88 10.10
CA ASN A 21 4.36 3.05 9.77
C ASN A 21 5.16 1.82 10.19
N ILE A 22 6.06 1.34 9.31
CA ILE A 22 7.16 0.48 9.69
C ILE A 22 8.22 1.39 10.33
N VAL A 23 8.57 1.14 11.59
CA VAL A 23 9.41 2.05 12.39
C VAL A 23 10.83 1.57 12.63
N ASP A 24 11.12 0.33 12.22
CA ASP A 24 12.47 -0.24 12.26
C ASP A 24 12.66 -1.32 11.19
N TYR A 25 13.90 -1.72 10.96
CA TYR A 25 14.22 -2.76 9.97
C TYR A 25 13.81 -4.18 10.40
N SER A 26 13.38 -4.38 11.66
CA SER A 26 12.77 -5.65 12.08
C SER A 26 11.31 -5.78 11.69
N GLY A 27 10.73 -4.74 11.06
CA GLY A 27 9.34 -4.72 10.60
C GLY A 27 8.33 -4.41 11.69
N THR A 28 8.76 -3.76 12.79
CA THR A 28 7.84 -3.28 13.83
C THR A 28 6.94 -2.20 13.28
N ILE A 29 5.64 -2.28 13.61
CA ILE A 29 4.63 -1.28 13.24
C ILE A 29 4.23 -0.42 14.44
N ASP A 30 3.82 0.81 14.20
CA ASP A 30 3.56 1.84 15.20
C ASP A 30 2.22 1.75 15.93
N LEU A 31 1.41 0.73 15.67
CA LEU A 31 0.11 0.56 16.31
C LEU A 31 0.01 -0.77 17.06
N SER A 32 -0.53 -0.72 18.29
CA SER A 32 -0.69 -1.90 19.12
C SER A 32 -1.79 -2.84 18.57
N GLU A 33 -1.64 -4.15 18.80
CA GLU A 33 -2.63 -5.16 18.42
C GLU A 33 -4.04 -4.85 18.94
N ARG A 34 -4.15 -4.28 20.14
CA ARG A 34 -5.44 -3.86 20.72
C ARG A 34 -6.16 -2.84 19.84
N MET A 35 -5.41 -1.95 19.19
CA MET A 35 -5.98 -0.94 18.29
C MET A 35 -6.29 -1.55 16.92
N LEU A 36 -5.39 -2.39 16.40
CA LEU A 36 -5.54 -3.06 15.11
C LEU A 36 -6.83 -3.88 15.03
N LYS A 37 -7.19 -4.60 16.10
CA LYS A 37 -8.44 -5.39 16.21
C LYS A 37 -9.72 -4.56 16.03
N ARG A 38 -9.66 -3.24 16.08
CA ARG A 38 -10.81 -2.33 15.96
C ARG A 38 -10.97 -1.74 14.57
N LEU A 39 -10.01 -1.99 13.69
CA LEU A 39 -9.99 -1.45 12.34
C LEU A 39 -10.62 -2.42 11.34
N SER A 40 -11.22 -1.89 10.31
CA SER A 40 -11.79 -2.68 9.20
C SER A 40 -10.70 -3.17 8.27
N TYR A 41 -9.63 -2.38 8.09
CA TYR A 41 -8.46 -2.69 7.28
C TYR A 41 -7.27 -1.85 7.76
N THR A 42 -6.08 -2.21 7.33
CA THR A 42 -4.86 -1.45 7.58
C THR A 42 -4.00 -1.41 6.32
N VAL A 43 -3.35 -0.30 6.12
CA VAL A 43 -2.28 -0.12 5.13
C VAL A 43 -0.97 -0.05 5.91
N VAL A 44 0.06 -0.77 5.52
CA VAL A 44 1.40 -0.67 6.13
C VAL A 44 2.38 -0.09 5.12
N SER A 45 3.14 0.91 5.52
CA SER A 45 3.98 1.69 4.61
C SER A 45 5.35 2.01 5.20
N LEU A 46 6.30 2.31 4.31
CA LEU A 46 7.60 2.90 4.64
C LEU A 46 7.52 4.41 4.41
N HIS A 47 7.87 5.19 5.45
CA HIS A 47 7.93 6.64 5.38
C HIS A 47 9.28 7.15 5.92
N ASP A 48 9.91 8.06 5.19
CA ASP A 48 11.24 8.61 5.54
C ASP A 48 11.26 9.45 6.84
N LEU A 49 10.08 9.90 7.28
CA LEU A 49 9.90 10.54 8.59
C LEU A 49 9.90 9.54 9.76
N CYS A 50 9.56 8.28 9.52
CA CYS A 50 9.42 7.26 10.55
C CYS A 50 10.61 6.28 10.57
N LEU A 51 11.15 5.96 9.40
CA LEU A 51 12.30 5.10 9.21
C LEU A 51 13.19 5.67 8.11
N LYS A 52 14.47 5.86 8.37
CA LYS A 52 15.41 6.25 7.30
C LYS A 52 15.51 5.14 6.27
N PRO A 53 15.59 5.48 4.96
CA PRO A 53 15.84 4.47 3.94
C PRO A 53 17.15 3.72 4.21
N GLY A 54 17.07 2.40 4.23
CA GLY A 54 18.21 1.50 4.37
C GLY A 54 18.66 0.90 3.04
N THR A 55 19.41 -0.17 3.10
CA THR A 55 19.72 -0.98 1.91
C THR A 55 18.46 -1.66 1.38
N MET A 56 18.49 -2.12 0.15
CA MET A 56 17.39 -2.91 -0.42
C MET A 56 17.08 -4.14 0.45
N GLU A 57 18.10 -4.79 1.00
CA GLU A 57 17.96 -5.94 1.90
C GLU A 57 17.24 -5.55 3.20
N ASP A 58 17.68 -4.46 3.87
CA ASP A 58 17.07 -3.98 5.12
C ASP A 58 15.61 -3.60 4.92
N ASN A 59 15.32 -2.80 3.89
CA ASN A 59 13.97 -2.35 3.59
C ASN A 59 13.04 -3.53 3.23
N THR A 60 13.54 -4.45 2.41
CA THR A 60 12.78 -5.65 2.02
C THR A 60 12.50 -6.50 3.24
N PHE A 61 13.48 -6.77 4.09
CA PHE A 61 13.28 -7.57 5.30
C PHE A 61 12.22 -6.96 6.22
N ALA A 62 12.25 -5.64 6.41
CA ALA A 62 11.26 -4.92 7.21
C ALA A 62 9.83 -5.11 6.65
N VAL A 63 9.66 -4.93 5.34
CA VAL A 63 8.36 -5.12 4.65
C VAL A 63 7.89 -6.57 4.78
N LEU A 64 8.76 -7.54 4.45
CA LEU A 64 8.42 -8.98 4.54
C LEU A 64 7.98 -9.38 5.94
N THR A 65 8.61 -8.80 6.98
CA THR A 65 8.24 -9.07 8.37
C THR A 65 6.90 -8.42 8.73
N ALA A 66 6.69 -7.17 8.35
CA ALA A 66 5.42 -6.47 8.58
C ALA A 66 4.23 -7.18 7.91
N LEU A 67 4.40 -7.72 6.70
CA LEU A 67 3.36 -8.46 5.97
C LEU A 67 2.92 -9.75 6.67
N LYS A 68 3.74 -10.33 7.55
CA LYS A 68 3.37 -11.51 8.36
C LYS A 68 2.36 -11.18 9.47
N ASN A 69 2.23 -9.90 9.83
CA ASN A 69 1.26 -9.49 10.84
C ASN A 69 -0.18 -9.74 10.33
N PRO A 70 -1.00 -10.55 11.03
CA PRO A 70 -2.33 -10.93 10.56
C PRO A 70 -3.31 -9.75 10.42
N TYR A 71 -3.02 -8.62 11.03
CA TYR A 71 -3.85 -7.41 10.96
C TYR A 71 -3.47 -6.49 9.81
N VAL A 72 -2.35 -6.72 9.13
CA VAL A 72 -2.00 -5.98 7.92
C VAL A 72 -2.83 -6.49 6.77
N THR A 73 -3.45 -5.58 6.02
CA THR A 73 -4.32 -5.92 4.88
C THR A 73 -3.69 -5.53 3.55
N ILE A 74 -3.06 -4.37 3.51
CA ILE A 74 -2.54 -3.73 2.29
C ILE A 74 -1.09 -3.31 2.54
N LEU A 75 -0.21 -3.53 1.58
CA LEU A 75 1.09 -2.87 1.51
C LEU A 75 0.92 -1.56 0.75
N GLY A 76 1.13 -0.44 1.44
CA GLY A 76 1.00 0.90 0.89
C GLY A 76 2.21 1.30 0.06
N HIS A 77 1.97 1.96 -1.04
CA HIS A 77 2.91 2.60 -1.97
C HIS A 77 4.35 2.04 -1.98
N PRO A 78 4.53 0.72 -2.25
CA PRO A 78 5.87 0.11 -2.33
C PRO A 78 6.71 0.63 -3.49
N ASP A 79 6.13 1.48 -4.30
CA ASP A 79 6.67 2.14 -5.48
C ASP A 79 7.64 3.29 -5.15
N ASP A 80 7.68 3.80 -3.91
CA ASP A 80 8.58 4.90 -3.56
C ASP A 80 10.06 4.46 -3.61
N GLY A 81 10.75 4.87 -4.66
CA GLY A 81 12.17 4.56 -4.87
C GLY A 81 13.13 5.10 -3.83
N LYS A 82 12.67 5.90 -2.87
CA LYS A 82 13.46 6.23 -1.67
C LYS A 82 13.79 4.99 -0.86
N PHE A 83 12.91 4.00 -0.88
CA PHE A 83 13.08 2.71 -0.21
C PHE A 83 13.24 1.61 -1.26
N PRO A 84 14.44 1.37 -1.78
CA PRO A 84 14.64 0.29 -2.75
C PRO A 84 14.22 -1.05 -2.14
N LEU A 85 13.45 -1.85 -2.91
CA LEU A 85 12.88 -3.13 -2.50
C LEU A 85 13.19 -4.21 -3.54
N ASP A 86 13.36 -5.45 -3.09
CA ASP A 86 13.22 -6.63 -3.94
C ASP A 86 11.72 -6.87 -4.19
N TYR A 87 11.22 -6.30 -5.28
CA TYR A 87 9.79 -6.35 -5.61
C TYR A 87 9.27 -7.77 -5.80
N GLU A 88 10.09 -8.68 -6.32
CA GLU A 88 9.65 -10.07 -6.48
C GLU A 88 9.46 -10.75 -5.12
N ALA A 89 10.39 -10.56 -4.19
CA ALA A 89 10.28 -11.07 -2.83
C ALA A 89 9.06 -10.48 -2.10
N VAL A 90 8.83 -9.17 -2.26
CA VAL A 90 7.70 -8.46 -1.67
C VAL A 90 6.36 -8.99 -2.20
N VAL A 91 6.21 -9.13 -3.52
CA VAL A 91 4.98 -9.65 -4.13
C VAL A 91 4.72 -11.10 -3.72
N LYS A 92 5.75 -11.95 -3.66
CA LYS A 92 5.63 -13.33 -3.14
C LYS A 92 5.15 -13.33 -1.68
N ALA A 93 5.74 -12.49 -0.83
CA ALA A 93 5.32 -12.39 0.57
C ALA A 93 3.89 -11.86 0.72
N ALA A 94 3.46 -10.92 -0.11
CA ALA A 94 2.08 -10.46 -0.14
C ALA A 94 1.11 -11.61 -0.50
N LYS A 95 1.45 -12.41 -1.51
CA LYS A 95 0.70 -13.62 -1.86
C LYS A 95 0.59 -14.60 -0.71
N ASP A 96 1.74 -14.98 -0.12
CA ASP A 96 1.82 -16.01 0.93
C ASP A 96 1.06 -15.62 2.20
N ASN A 97 0.99 -14.31 2.47
CA ASN A 97 0.25 -13.77 3.62
C ASN A 97 -1.15 -13.25 3.27
N HIS A 98 -1.62 -13.42 2.03
CA HIS A 98 -2.93 -12.95 1.55
C HIS A 98 -3.10 -11.44 1.74
N ARG A 99 -2.12 -10.64 1.31
CA ARG A 99 -2.15 -9.17 1.35
C ARG A 99 -2.36 -8.61 -0.05
N MET A 100 -2.99 -7.44 -0.11
CA MET A 100 -3.08 -6.64 -1.33
C MET A 100 -1.88 -5.72 -1.44
N ILE A 101 -1.56 -5.32 -2.66
CA ILE A 101 -0.58 -4.27 -2.94
C ILE A 101 -1.31 -3.02 -3.42
N GLU A 102 -0.97 -1.89 -2.86
CA GLU A 102 -1.51 -0.61 -3.28
C GLU A 102 -0.89 -0.13 -4.58
N LEU A 103 -1.74 0.30 -5.51
CA LEU A 103 -1.38 1.20 -6.59
C LEU A 103 -1.86 2.59 -6.20
N ASN A 104 -0.93 3.44 -5.77
CA ASN A 104 -1.24 4.74 -5.19
C ASN A 104 -1.28 5.82 -6.27
N ASN A 105 -2.47 6.39 -6.52
CA ASN A 105 -2.65 7.40 -7.57
C ASN A 105 -1.83 8.67 -7.34
N THR A 106 -1.62 9.05 -6.07
CA THR A 106 -0.82 10.23 -5.72
C THR A 106 0.68 10.01 -5.97
N SER A 107 1.19 8.78 -5.81
CA SER A 107 2.57 8.41 -6.18
C SER A 107 2.89 8.74 -7.64
N LEU A 108 1.92 8.55 -8.52
CA LEU A 108 2.06 8.76 -9.97
C LEU A 108 1.97 10.24 -10.39
N THR A 109 1.91 11.16 -9.44
CA THR A 109 1.85 12.60 -9.75
C THR A 109 3.22 13.09 -10.23
N PRO A 110 3.31 13.67 -11.44
CA PRO A 110 4.58 14.23 -11.93
C PRO A 110 5.15 15.27 -10.97
N GLY A 111 6.41 15.10 -10.56
CA GLY A 111 7.06 15.99 -9.60
C GLY A 111 6.57 15.84 -8.15
N GLY A 112 5.87 14.75 -7.85
CA GLY A 112 5.44 14.41 -6.49
C GLY A 112 6.59 14.06 -5.55
N SER A 113 6.24 13.74 -4.30
CA SER A 113 7.23 13.45 -3.25
C SER A 113 7.89 12.08 -3.36
N ARG A 114 7.22 11.11 -4.01
CA ARG A 114 7.73 9.75 -4.23
C ARG A 114 8.55 9.73 -5.52
N ILE A 115 9.68 9.05 -5.50
CA ILE A 115 10.61 9.01 -6.62
C ILE A 115 10.51 7.67 -7.36
N HIS A 116 10.64 7.73 -8.70
CA HIS A 116 10.59 6.54 -9.57
C HIS A 116 9.32 5.69 -9.44
N ALA A 117 8.23 6.25 -8.91
CA ALA A 117 7.01 5.49 -8.64
C ALA A 117 6.43 4.85 -9.91
N TYR A 118 6.35 5.61 -11.00
CA TYR A 118 5.85 5.09 -12.29
C TYR A 118 6.69 3.93 -12.83
N GLU A 119 8.02 4.05 -12.79
CA GLU A 119 8.95 3.01 -13.24
C GLU A 119 8.87 1.76 -12.34
N ASN A 120 8.74 1.96 -11.03
CA ASN A 120 8.65 0.88 -10.06
C ASN A 120 7.33 0.12 -10.19
N ASP A 121 6.21 0.82 -10.37
CA ASP A 121 4.92 0.18 -10.60
C ASP A 121 4.89 -0.65 -11.89
N ARG A 122 5.64 -0.25 -12.92
CA ARG A 122 5.81 -1.06 -14.15
C ARG A 122 6.58 -2.37 -13.92
N ILE A 123 7.24 -2.51 -12.79
CA ILE A 123 7.87 -3.76 -12.33
C ILE A 123 6.91 -4.52 -11.42
N ILE A 124 6.30 -3.83 -10.46
CA ILE A 124 5.42 -4.41 -9.43
C ILE A 124 4.16 -5.02 -10.04
N LEU A 125 3.46 -4.29 -10.91
CA LEU A 125 2.18 -4.72 -11.47
C LEU A 125 2.27 -6.01 -12.31
N PRO A 126 3.25 -6.18 -13.23
CA PRO A 126 3.44 -7.46 -13.92
C PRO A 126 3.75 -8.62 -12.97
N LEU A 127 4.49 -8.38 -11.88
CA LEU A 127 4.72 -9.39 -10.85
C LEU A 127 3.41 -9.74 -10.12
N CYS A 128 2.60 -8.75 -9.75
CA CYS A 128 1.28 -8.99 -9.15
C CYS A 128 0.38 -9.82 -10.07
N ALA A 129 0.33 -9.52 -11.36
CA ALA A 129 -0.42 -10.30 -12.34
C ALA A 129 0.10 -11.74 -12.43
N SER A 130 1.42 -11.94 -12.50
CA SER A 130 2.07 -13.26 -12.61
C SER A 130 1.81 -14.14 -11.37
N TYR A 131 1.94 -13.55 -10.18
CA TYR A 131 1.73 -14.25 -8.90
C TYR A 131 0.26 -14.27 -8.45
N LYS A 132 -0.65 -13.60 -9.18
CA LYS A 132 -2.08 -13.44 -8.84
C LYS A 132 -2.28 -12.77 -7.47
N VAL A 133 -1.54 -11.71 -7.23
CA VAL A 133 -1.70 -10.86 -6.04
C VAL A 133 -2.70 -9.75 -6.37
N PRO A 134 -3.75 -9.56 -5.57
CA PRO A 134 -4.69 -8.47 -5.79
C PRO A 134 -4.02 -7.10 -5.58
N VAL A 135 -4.44 -6.15 -6.41
CA VAL A 135 -4.03 -4.74 -6.32
C VAL A 135 -5.23 -3.90 -5.96
N ILE A 136 -5.05 -2.92 -5.09
CA ILE A 136 -6.07 -1.94 -4.75
C ILE A 136 -5.63 -0.55 -5.20
N MET A 137 -6.49 0.15 -5.94
CA MET A 137 -6.23 1.55 -6.31
C MET A 137 -6.69 2.47 -5.18
N ASN A 138 -5.79 3.32 -4.70
CA ASN A 138 -6.10 4.34 -3.71
C ASN A 138 -5.75 5.74 -4.22
N SER A 139 -6.59 6.71 -3.88
CA SER A 139 -6.32 8.12 -4.21
C SER A 139 -5.28 8.77 -3.30
N ASP A 140 -5.09 8.26 -2.08
CA ASP A 140 -4.24 8.87 -1.05
C ASP A 140 -4.60 10.36 -0.84
N ALA A 141 -5.92 10.62 -0.77
CA ALA A 141 -6.45 11.96 -0.76
C ALA A 141 -6.23 12.65 0.59
N HIS A 142 -5.49 13.74 0.58
CA HIS A 142 -5.30 14.64 1.72
C HIS A 142 -6.21 15.87 1.66
N PHE A 143 -6.99 16.00 0.59
CA PHE A 143 -7.97 17.05 0.41
C PHE A 143 -9.22 16.54 -0.33
N THR A 144 -10.36 17.17 -0.10
CA THR A 144 -11.66 16.69 -0.61
C THR A 144 -11.73 16.56 -2.12
N THR A 145 -11.04 17.40 -2.87
CA THR A 145 -11.01 17.36 -4.35
C THR A 145 -10.27 16.15 -4.92
N SER A 146 -9.45 15.48 -4.10
CA SER A 146 -8.66 14.31 -4.53
C SER A 146 -9.32 12.98 -4.12
N VAL A 147 -10.42 13.02 -3.36
CA VAL A 147 -11.14 11.81 -2.95
C VAL A 147 -11.70 11.10 -4.18
N GLY A 148 -11.31 9.84 -4.36
CA GLY A 148 -11.76 9.02 -5.50
C GLY A 148 -11.05 9.35 -6.83
N ASP A 149 -10.01 10.18 -6.84
CA ASP A 149 -9.20 10.38 -8.04
C ASP A 149 -8.26 9.17 -8.23
N HIS A 150 -8.54 8.37 -9.26
CA HIS A 150 -7.75 7.21 -9.65
C HIS A 150 -7.24 7.30 -11.09
N ALA A 151 -7.32 8.46 -11.71
CA ALA A 151 -7.11 8.61 -13.16
C ALA A 151 -5.73 8.13 -13.63
N ARG A 152 -4.67 8.38 -12.85
CA ARG A 152 -3.30 7.96 -13.21
C ARG A 152 -3.11 6.46 -13.01
N ALA A 153 -3.64 5.93 -11.91
CA ALA A 153 -3.60 4.50 -11.61
C ALA A 153 -4.36 3.69 -12.68
N GLU A 154 -5.57 4.13 -13.05
CA GLU A 154 -6.36 3.51 -14.13
C GLU A 154 -5.63 3.56 -15.48
N ALA A 155 -4.99 4.69 -15.80
CA ALA A 155 -4.21 4.82 -17.03
C ALA A 155 -3.06 3.82 -17.09
N LEU A 156 -2.33 3.63 -15.96
CA LEU A 156 -1.22 2.69 -15.88
C LEU A 156 -1.70 1.23 -15.96
N LEU A 157 -2.77 0.87 -15.25
CA LEU A 157 -3.36 -0.48 -15.35
C LEU A 157 -3.79 -0.81 -16.78
N LYS A 158 -4.41 0.15 -17.47
CA LYS A 158 -4.80 0.02 -18.87
C LYS A 158 -3.58 -0.13 -19.81
N GLU A 159 -2.55 0.68 -19.60
CA GLU A 159 -1.30 0.61 -20.35
C GLU A 159 -0.66 -0.77 -20.27
N LEU A 160 -0.64 -1.35 -19.06
CA LEU A 160 -0.03 -2.65 -18.80
C LEU A 160 -0.97 -3.83 -19.09
N ASN A 161 -2.20 -3.59 -19.53
CA ASN A 161 -3.24 -4.61 -19.70
C ASN A 161 -3.40 -5.48 -18.44
N PHE A 162 -3.41 -4.84 -17.27
CA PHE A 162 -3.51 -5.52 -15.98
C PHE A 162 -4.86 -6.25 -15.86
N PRO A 163 -4.90 -7.49 -15.32
CA PRO A 163 -6.14 -8.27 -15.22
C PRO A 163 -7.16 -7.60 -14.28
N GLU A 164 -8.35 -7.25 -14.78
CA GLU A 164 -9.43 -6.66 -13.98
C GLU A 164 -9.86 -7.54 -12.79
N THR A 165 -9.70 -8.86 -12.91
CA THR A 165 -10.02 -9.81 -11.82
C THR A 165 -9.09 -9.72 -10.61
N LEU A 166 -8.03 -8.93 -10.71
CA LEU A 166 -7.07 -8.70 -9.62
C LEU A 166 -7.16 -7.26 -9.05
N ILE A 167 -8.17 -6.49 -9.45
CA ILE A 167 -8.43 -5.14 -8.95
C ILE A 167 -9.56 -5.15 -7.92
#